data_07fffe65c34d017221d6849f8a1cf82d
#
_entry.id   07fffe65c34d017221d6849f8a1cf82d
#
_cell.length_a   1.000
_cell.length_b   1.000
_cell.length_c   1.000
_cell.angle_alpha   90.00
_cell.angle_beta   90.00
_cell.angle_gamma   90.00
#
_symmetry.space_group_name_H-M   'P 1'
#
loop_
_entity.id
_entity.type
_entity.pdbx_description
1 polymer ?
#
loop_
_entity_poly.entity_id
_entity_poly.type
_entity_poly.pdbx_seq_one_letter_code
_entity_poly.pdbx_strand_id
1 'polypeptide(L)'
;MLCAMESIFLRCSYIFVGGCTHLLSDYSPHCSKLSLTMFTNAKNTSILGGNFTVNTRDEETHGIAQVMNMLKIYISPGAMHDSAVRSDVPKCHEDTRVAIVEKLCVWRLSAGRPFLWMYGPAGCGKTTIAQTIAEKFDNDGTLAASFFFSRSAPGRPSSKDQFVATIAYQLCLALPNFHSHISRVLLDNPAIFNKSLSKQAGELIIKPLKAFAASHTDTVFTPRVILIDGLDECAPSESQKEILDVMAHCQRQSPIPLMFLISSRPEAIIRTCFSHGSLGPLTEVVLPGAEGASRWSEVKFNLCPNRAWSLNSTPPRSLAPCPMRFPK
;
A
#
# COMPACT_ATOMS: atom_id res chain seq x y z
N MET A 1 50.12 30.68 -11.59
CA MET A 1 50.57 29.48 -12.29
C MET A 1 49.59 29.22 -13.40
N LEU A 2 50.00 29.50 -14.63
CA LEU A 2 49.18 29.25 -15.81
C LEU A 2 49.08 27.74 -16.05
N CYS A 3 47.91 27.15 -15.86
CA CYS A 3 47.62 25.84 -16.39
C CYS A 3 47.41 25.98 -17.92
N ALA A 4 48.24 25.27 -18.67
CA ALA A 4 48.16 25.25 -20.11
C ALA A 4 46.80 24.75 -20.58
N MET A 5 46.14 25.54 -21.43
CA MET A 5 44.93 25.13 -22.11
C MET A 5 45.32 24.22 -23.30
N GLU A 6 45.23 22.93 -23.10
CA GLU A 6 45.14 22.01 -24.24
C GLU A 6 43.69 21.80 -24.61
N SER A 7 43.32 22.22 -25.80
CA SER A 7 42.00 22.01 -26.38
C SER A 7 41.82 20.54 -26.77
N ILE A 8 41.06 19.83 -25.98
CA ILE A 8 40.66 18.46 -26.30
C ILE A 8 39.38 18.54 -27.13
N PHE A 9 39.57 18.25 -28.43
CA PHE A 9 38.46 18.11 -29.38
C PHE A 9 37.71 16.84 -29.10
N LEU A 10 36.77 16.91 -28.19
CA LEU A 10 35.74 15.85 -28.04
C LEU A 10 34.51 16.40 -27.31
N ARG A 11 33.48 16.50 -28.02
CA ARG A 11 32.04 16.71 -27.73
C ARG A 11 31.61 17.21 -26.33
N CYS A 12 32.53 17.50 -25.41
CA CYS A 12 32.36 18.25 -24.17
C CYS A 12 33.39 19.36 -24.14
N SER A 13 32.95 20.61 -24.05
CA SER A 13 33.87 21.71 -24.27
C SER A 13 34.66 22.12 -23.04
N TYR A 14 34.11 22.67 -22.00
CA TYR A 14 34.83 23.10 -20.78
C TYR A 14 33.89 23.18 -19.57
N ILE A 15 34.46 22.95 -18.39
CA ILE A 15 33.79 23.17 -17.12
C ILE A 15 34.51 24.29 -16.37
N PHE A 16 33.79 25.34 -16.00
CA PHE A 16 34.30 26.45 -15.20
C PHE A 16 33.81 26.34 -13.77
N VAL A 17 34.72 26.24 -12.81
CA VAL A 17 34.43 26.22 -11.39
C VAL A 17 35.30 27.27 -10.71
N GLY A 18 34.69 28.27 -10.11
CA GLY A 18 35.40 29.25 -9.26
C GLY A 18 36.51 30.02 -9.96
N GLY A 19 36.36 30.35 -11.27
CA GLY A 19 37.33 31.12 -12.04
C GLY A 19 38.52 30.32 -12.55
N CYS A 20 38.59 29.02 -12.31
CA CYS A 20 39.61 28.12 -12.88
C CYS A 20 38.97 27.18 -13.91
N THR A 21 39.67 26.93 -15.01
CA THR A 21 39.34 25.91 -16.01
C THR A 21 39.89 24.57 -15.54
N HIS A 22 39.10 23.58 -15.35
CA HIS A 22 39.51 22.19 -15.16
C HIS A 22 39.29 21.41 -16.44
N LEU A 23 40.38 20.88 -16.97
CA LEU A 23 40.37 19.90 -18.08
C LEU A 23 40.23 18.52 -17.46
N LEU A 24 39.24 17.77 -17.91
CA LEU A 24 39.14 16.35 -17.60
C LEU A 24 40.09 15.61 -18.57
N SER A 25 41.28 15.25 -18.05
CA SER A 25 42.36 14.66 -18.85
C SER A 25 42.30 13.13 -18.93
N ASP A 26 41.35 12.47 -18.27
CA ASP A 26 41.28 11.02 -18.34
C ASP A 26 40.42 10.54 -19.51
N TYR A 27 41.15 10.26 -20.56
CA TYR A 27 40.66 9.80 -21.82
C TYR A 27 40.55 8.29 -21.85
N SER A 28 39.29 7.80 -21.69
CA SER A 28 38.93 6.45 -22.14
C SER A 28 37.82 6.61 -23.18
N PRO A 29 37.90 6.00 -24.36
CA PRO A 29 36.85 6.08 -25.38
C PRO A 29 35.51 5.51 -24.95
N HIS A 30 35.42 4.97 -23.74
CA HIS A 30 34.19 4.44 -23.13
C HIS A 30 33.57 5.30 -22.02
N CYS A 31 34.19 6.45 -21.67
CA CYS A 31 33.66 7.30 -20.61
C CYS A 31 32.66 8.33 -21.14
N SER A 32 31.43 7.89 -21.43
CA SER A 32 30.34 8.76 -21.84
C SER A 32 29.50 9.29 -20.66
N LYS A 33 29.87 9.02 -19.41
CA LYS A 33 29.10 9.37 -18.20
C LYS A 33 29.95 10.08 -17.17
N LEU A 34 29.81 11.42 -17.09
CA LEU A 34 30.32 12.19 -15.96
C LEU A 34 29.34 12.11 -14.80
N SER A 35 29.80 11.65 -13.64
CA SER A 35 28.97 11.63 -12.42
C SER A 35 28.81 13.05 -11.88
N LEU A 36 27.58 13.47 -11.62
CA LEU A 36 27.26 14.77 -10.99
C LEU A 36 27.85 14.93 -9.58
N THR A 37 28.33 13.87 -8.97
CA THR A 37 29.06 13.91 -7.67
C THR A 37 30.31 14.78 -7.74
N MET A 38 30.89 15.02 -8.92
CA MET A 38 32.00 15.96 -9.09
C MET A 38 31.64 17.42 -8.83
N PHE A 39 30.35 17.75 -8.83
CA PHE A 39 29.86 19.11 -8.64
C PHE A 39 29.23 19.37 -7.28
N THR A 40 29.34 18.42 -6.35
CA THR A 40 28.87 18.60 -4.97
C THR A 40 29.59 19.81 -4.36
N ASN A 41 28.86 20.84 -3.96
CA ASN A 41 29.36 22.12 -3.43
C ASN A 41 29.94 23.09 -4.47
N ALA A 42 29.83 22.84 -5.77
CA ALA A 42 30.24 23.81 -6.79
C ALA A 42 29.24 24.98 -6.83
N LYS A 43 29.74 26.21 -6.66
CA LYS A 43 28.94 27.43 -6.81
C LYS A 43 29.31 28.10 -8.15
N ASN A 44 28.30 28.66 -8.84
CA ASN A 44 28.48 29.37 -10.12
C ASN A 44 29.15 28.51 -11.23
N THR A 45 28.65 27.29 -11.40
CA THR A 45 29.14 26.37 -12.43
C THR A 45 28.29 26.51 -13.68
N SER A 46 28.95 26.74 -14.82
CA SER A 46 28.30 26.77 -16.15
C SER A 46 28.87 25.66 -17.02
N ILE A 47 27.98 24.91 -17.67
CA ILE A 47 28.35 23.81 -18.58
C ILE A 47 28.04 24.26 -20.00
N LEU A 48 29.06 24.38 -20.82
CA LEU A 48 28.98 24.86 -22.22
C LEU A 48 29.16 23.69 -23.17
N GLY A 49 28.08 23.17 -23.68
CA GLY A 49 28.03 22.09 -24.68
C GLY A 49 28.19 20.68 -24.09
N GLY A 50 27.77 19.68 -24.82
CA GLY A 50 27.87 18.27 -24.49
C GLY A 50 26.50 17.62 -24.19
N ASN A 51 26.46 16.28 -24.29
CA ASN A 51 25.32 15.48 -23.87
C ASN A 51 25.55 15.01 -22.44
N PHE A 52 24.73 15.50 -21.51
CA PHE A 52 24.81 15.14 -20.11
C PHE A 52 23.70 14.16 -19.78
N THR A 53 24.06 13.00 -19.22
CA THR A 53 23.10 12.09 -18.63
C THR A 53 23.12 12.33 -17.14
N VAL A 54 22.08 12.93 -16.60
CA VAL A 54 21.89 13.03 -15.15
C VAL A 54 21.54 11.64 -14.66
N ASN A 55 22.31 11.13 -13.71
CA ASN A 55 21.99 9.85 -13.08
C ASN A 55 20.93 10.10 -12.01
N THR A 56 19.66 10.05 -12.41
CA THR A 56 18.51 10.32 -11.56
C THR A 56 18.33 9.28 -10.43
N ARG A 57 19.08 8.18 -10.48
CA ARG A 57 18.99 7.13 -9.45
C ARG A 57 19.31 7.62 -8.05
N ASP A 58 20.28 8.52 -7.90
CA ASP A 58 20.66 9.03 -6.57
C ASP A 58 19.61 10.01 -6.03
N GLU A 59 19.02 10.85 -6.88
CA GLU A 59 17.95 11.76 -6.50
C GLU A 59 16.67 11.01 -6.19
N GLU A 60 16.33 9.99 -6.95
CA GLU A 60 15.18 9.14 -6.73
C GLU A 60 15.31 8.35 -5.41
N THR A 61 16.49 7.80 -5.15
CA THR A 61 16.78 7.07 -3.89
C THR A 61 16.72 8.01 -2.68
N HIS A 62 17.24 9.24 -2.80
CA HIS A 62 17.12 10.25 -1.75
C HIS A 62 15.67 10.67 -1.50
N GLY A 63 14.88 10.86 -2.55
CA GLY A 63 13.46 11.17 -2.44
C GLY A 63 12.66 10.08 -1.71
N ILE A 64 12.92 8.81 -2.03
CA ILE A 64 12.30 7.65 -1.36
C ILE A 64 12.63 7.68 0.13
N ALA A 65 13.92 7.76 0.48
CA ALA A 65 14.37 7.76 1.87
C ALA A 65 13.75 8.91 2.67
N GLN A 66 13.64 10.09 2.08
CA GLN A 66 13.02 11.26 2.71
C GLN A 66 11.54 11.02 3.02
N VAL A 67 10.75 10.52 2.05
CA VAL A 67 9.33 10.21 2.23
C VAL A 67 9.13 9.16 3.30
N MET A 68 9.89 8.07 3.24
CA MET A 68 9.79 6.98 4.21
C MET A 68 10.17 7.45 5.62
N ASN A 69 11.16 8.33 5.77
CA ASN A 69 11.53 8.91 7.05
C ASN A 69 10.44 9.85 7.61
N MET A 70 9.79 10.64 6.75
CA MET A 70 8.66 11.48 7.17
C MET A 70 7.48 10.63 7.64
N LEU A 71 7.11 9.57 6.89
CA LEU A 71 6.02 8.67 7.26
C LEU A 71 6.31 7.91 8.55
N LYS A 72 7.55 7.45 8.77
CA LYS A 72 7.95 6.66 9.95
C LYS A 72 7.60 7.30 11.29
N ILE A 73 7.54 8.63 11.37
CA ILE A 73 7.20 9.36 12.59
C ILE A 73 5.72 9.21 12.94
N TYR A 74 4.87 9.01 11.93
CA TYR A 74 3.41 9.03 12.04
C TYR A 74 2.76 7.66 11.87
N ILE A 75 3.53 6.59 11.68
CA ILE A 75 3.00 5.23 11.57
C ILE A 75 2.97 4.51 12.91
N SER A 76 2.17 3.44 12.96
CA SER A 76 2.18 2.45 14.04
C SER A 76 2.80 1.15 13.54
N PRO A 77 4.11 0.91 13.74
CA PRO A 77 4.73 -0.33 13.28
C PRO A 77 4.11 -1.58 13.91
N GLY A 78 3.67 -1.49 15.18
CA GLY A 78 3.01 -2.58 15.88
C GLY A 78 1.64 -2.97 15.32
N ALA A 79 1.07 -2.15 14.43
CA ALA A 79 -0.18 -2.45 13.75
C ALA A 79 -0.01 -3.33 12.50
N MET A 80 1.18 -3.44 11.94
CA MET A 80 1.46 -4.20 10.72
C MET A 80 1.57 -5.70 11.03
N HIS A 81 1.16 -6.55 10.08
CA HIS A 81 1.14 -8.00 10.28
C HIS A 81 2.52 -8.63 10.51
N ASP A 82 3.55 -8.04 9.91
CA ASP A 82 4.97 -8.43 9.97
C ASP A 82 5.76 -7.77 11.11
N SER A 83 5.08 -7.05 11.99
CA SER A 83 5.71 -6.37 13.12
C SER A 83 6.34 -7.37 14.12
N ALA A 84 7.52 -7.02 14.64
CA ALA A 84 8.19 -7.80 15.68
C ALA A 84 7.33 -8.00 16.95
N VAL A 85 6.47 -7.04 17.32
CA VAL A 85 5.52 -7.21 18.43
C VAL A 85 4.39 -8.20 18.15
N ARG A 86 4.36 -8.76 16.94
CA ARG A 86 3.39 -9.75 16.48
C ARG A 86 4.00 -11.12 16.17
N SER A 87 5.30 -11.30 16.39
CA SER A 87 6.01 -12.55 16.12
C SER A 87 5.35 -13.78 16.76
N ASP A 88 4.82 -13.60 17.97
CA ASP A 88 4.25 -14.68 18.78
C ASP A 88 2.71 -14.77 18.70
N VAL A 89 2.08 -14.04 17.77
CA VAL A 89 0.62 -14.11 17.60
C VAL A 89 0.24 -15.48 17.03
N PRO A 90 -0.74 -16.18 17.62
CA PRO A 90 -1.18 -17.47 17.12
C PRO A 90 -1.66 -17.39 15.67
N LYS A 91 -1.24 -18.36 14.88
CA LYS A 91 -1.70 -18.59 13.49
C LYS A 91 -2.63 -19.78 13.43
N CYS A 92 -3.40 -19.93 12.37
CA CYS A 92 -4.21 -21.11 12.16
C CYS A 92 -3.29 -22.33 12.05
N HIS A 93 -3.61 -23.40 12.76
CA HIS A 93 -2.98 -24.71 12.54
C HIS A 93 -3.33 -25.17 11.11
N GLU A 94 -2.42 -25.90 10.44
CA GLU A 94 -2.53 -26.26 9.02
C GLU A 94 -3.87 -26.90 8.63
N ASP A 95 -4.43 -27.75 9.50
CA ASP A 95 -5.68 -28.47 9.25
C ASP A 95 -6.92 -27.79 9.88
N THR A 96 -6.75 -26.57 10.43
CA THR A 96 -7.89 -25.88 11.04
C THR A 96 -8.33 -24.71 10.17
N ARG A 97 -9.65 -24.47 10.11
CA ARG A 97 -10.25 -23.29 9.45
C ARG A 97 -9.96 -23.21 7.94
N VAL A 98 -9.68 -24.33 7.31
CA VAL A 98 -9.37 -24.43 5.87
C VAL A 98 -10.48 -23.80 5.05
N ALA A 99 -11.74 -24.14 5.31
CA ALA A 99 -12.87 -23.61 4.54
C ALA A 99 -13.00 -22.07 4.60
N ILE A 100 -12.75 -21.46 5.77
CA ILE A 100 -12.80 -19.98 5.86
C ILE A 100 -11.61 -19.33 5.17
N VAL A 101 -10.42 -19.91 5.29
CA VAL A 101 -9.20 -19.42 4.60
C VAL A 101 -9.40 -19.50 3.08
N GLU A 102 -9.90 -20.62 2.57
CA GLU A 102 -10.23 -20.79 1.15
C GLU A 102 -11.27 -19.77 0.68
N LYS A 103 -12.33 -19.58 1.46
CA LYS A 103 -13.36 -18.57 1.15
C LYS A 103 -12.76 -17.18 1.03
N LEU A 104 -11.87 -16.78 1.93
CA LEU A 104 -11.19 -15.49 1.89
C LEU A 104 -10.27 -15.36 0.66
N CYS A 105 -9.60 -16.46 0.28
CA CYS A 105 -8.79 -16.50 -0.93
C CYS A 105 -9.64 -16.36 -2.21
N VAL A 106 -10.80 -16.99 -2.26
CA VAL A 106 -11.75 -16.88 -3.39
C VAL A 106 -12.35 -15.48 -3.44
N TRP A 107 -12.76 -14.93 -2.29
CA TRP A 107 -13.35 -13.58 -2.21
C TRP A 107 -12.47 -12.51 -2.85
N ARG A 108 -11.16 -12.51 -2.58
CA ARG A 108 -10.23 -11.51 -3.13
C ARG A 108 -10.15 -11.54 -4.67
N LEU A 109 -10.46 -12.68 -5.29
CA LEU A 109 -10.45 -12.85 -6.75
C LEU A 109 -11.79 -12.52 -7.38
N SER A 110 -12.85 -12.40 -6.56
CA SER A 110 -14.19 -12.13 -7.06
C SER A 110 -14.36 -10.64 -7.37
N ALA A 111 -14.93 -10.32 -8.52
CA ALA A 111 -15.34 -8.96 -8.88
C ALA A 111 -16.58 -8.47 -8.11
N GLY A 112 -16.98 -9.19 -7.06
CA GLY A 112 -18.23 -9.00 -6.35
C GLY A 112 -18.20 -7.84 -5.36
N ARG A 113 -18.16 -8.16 -4.06
CA ARG A 113 -18.24 -7.17 -2.98
C ARG A 113 -16.86 -6.81 -2.49
N PRO A 114 -16.44 -5.53 -2.58
CA PRO A 114 -15.10 -5.10 -2.19
C PRO A 114 -14.85 -5.11 -0.67
N PHE A 115 -15.89 -5.26 0.14
CA PHE A 115 -15.78 -5.39 1.59
C PHE A 115 -16.13 -6.80 2.02
N LEU A 116 -15.33 -7.36 2.94
CA LEU A 116 -15.65 -8.57 3.66
C LEU A 116 -15.57 -8.27 5.15
N TRP A 117 -16.68 -8.51 5.86
CA TRP A 117 -16.75 -8.35 7.30
C TRP A 117 -16.76 -9.70 8.00
N MET A 118 -15.65 -10.01 8.66
CA MET A 118 -15.50 -11.19 9.51
C MET A 118 -15.81 -10.82 10.94
N TYR A 119 -16.96 -11.22 11.44
CA TYR A 119 -17.37 -10.88 12.80
C TYR A 119 -17.65 -12.10 13.67
N GLY A 120 -17.61 -11.91 14.98
CA GLY A 120 -17.90 -12.95 15.95
C GLY A 120 -17.50 -12.57 17.37
N PRO A 121 -17.84 -13.38 18.37
CA PRO A 121 -17.52 -13.11 19.77
C PRO A 121 -16.02 -13.08 20.03
N ALA A 122 -15.63 -12.63 21.23
CA ALA A 122 -14.25 -12.73 21.68
C ALA A 122 -13.78 -14.19 21.67
N GLY A 123 -12.53 -14.45 21.36
CA GLY A 123 -11.95 -15.79 21.39
C GLY A 123 -12.32 -16.73 20.24
N CYS A 124 -13.21 -16.34 19.29
CA CYS A 124 -13.53 -17.18 18.13
C CYS A 124 -12.41 -17.27 17.08
N GLY A 125 -11.26 -16.63 17.32
CA GLY A 125 -10.05 -16.73 16.50
C GLY A 125 -10.00 -15.82 15.29
N LYS A 126 -10.73 -14.70 15.28
CA LYS A 126 -10.68 -13.73 14.20
C LYS A 126 -9.28 -13.22 13.91
N THR A 127 -8.55 -12.80 14.94
CA THR A 127 -7.18 -12.31 14.82
C THR A 127 -6.21 -13.38 14.30
N THR A 128 -6.41 -14.64 14.71
CA THR A 128 -5.64 -15.80 14.21
C THR A 128 -5.84 -15.98 12.70
N ILE A 129 -7.10 -15.93 12.24
CA ILE A 129 -7.44 -16.00 10.82
C ILE A 129 -6.87 -14.79 10.08
N ALA A 130 -7.05 -13.58 10.63
CA ALA A 130 -6.56 -12.34 10.05
C ALA A 130 -5.04 -12.36 9.88
N GLN A 131 -4.28 -12.85 10.87
CA GLN A 131 -2.82 -12.99 10.78
C GLN A 131 -2.43 -13.98 9.67
N THR A 132 -3.04 -15.16 9.66
CA THR A 132 -2.76 -16.20 8.65
C THR A 132 -3.05 -15.68 7.23
N ILE A 133 -4.15 -14.97 7.04
CA ILE A 133 -4.54 -14.40 5.74
C ILE A 133 -3.63 -13.24 5.34
N ALA A 134 -3.23 -12.37 6.29
CA ALA A 134 -2.30 -11.28 5.98
C ALA A 134 -0.98 -11.82 5.44
N GLU A 135 -0.37 -12.80 6.10
CA GLU A 135 0.86 -13.44 5.66
C GLU A 135 0.69 -14.13 4.31
N LYS A 136 -0.44 -14.83 4.10
CA LYS A 136 -0.71 -15.50 2.82
C LYS A 136 -0.83 -14.48 1.68
N PHE A 137 -1.55 -13.37 1.89
CA PHE A 137 -1.74 -12.34 0.88
C PHE A 137 -0.48 -11.50 0.66
N ASP A 138 0.38 -11.37 1.66
CA ASP A 138 1.69 -10.75 1.52
C ASP A 138 2.61 -11.62 0.66
N ASN A 139 2.71 -12.92 0.96
CA ASN A 139 3.47 -13.88 0.16
C ASN A 139 2.98 -13.95 -1.30
N ASP A 140 1.69 -13.81 -1.54
CA ASP A 140 1.09 -13.77 -2.89
C ASP A 140 1.25 -12.38 -3.56
N GLY A 141 1.82 -11.37 -2.87
CA GLY A 141 1.97 -10.00 -3.33
C GLY A 141 0.64 -9.26 -3.55
N THR A 142 -0.45 -9.71 -2.93
CA THR A 142 -1.78 -9.09 -3.05
C THR A 142 -2.19 -8.25 -1.84
N LEU A 143 -1.49 -8.39 -0.70
CA LEU A 143 -1.69 -7.52 0.44
C LEU A 143 -1.15 -6.12 0.10
N ALA A 144 -1.99 -5.09 0.22
CA ALA A 144 -1.56 -3.71 0.09
C ALA A 144 -1.19 -3.09 1.43
N ALA A 145 -1.94 -3.44 2.47
CA ALA A 145 -1.68 -2.99 3.83
C ALA A 145 -2.42 -3.87 4.86
N SER A 146 -1.94 -3.84 6.09
CA SER A 146 -2.61 -4.42 7.24
C SER A 146 -2.60 -3.45 8.41
N PHE A 147 -3.66 -3.52 9.25
CA PHE A 147 -3.73 -2.73 10.48
C PHE A 147 -4.46 -3.52 11.56
N PHE A 148 -3.75 -3.81 12.65
CA PHE A 148 -4.25 -4.58 13.78
C PHE A 148 -4.40 -3.71 15.01
N PHE A 149 -5.63 -3.39 15.36
CA PHE A 149 -5.93 -2.68 16.61
C PHE A 149 -5.77 -3.59 17.82
N SER A 150 -5.37 -3.01 18.96
CA SER A 150 -5.43 -3.70 20.26
C SER A 150 -5.47 -2.71 21.41
N ARG A 151 -6.44 -2.87 22.30
CA ARG A 151 -6.55 -2.08 23.54
C ARG A 151 -5.58 -2.55 24.62
N SER A 152 -5.22 -3.82 24.61
CA SER A 152 -4.50 -4.46 25.70
C SER A 152 -3.05 -4.78 25.41
N ALA A 153 -2.66 -4.84 24.13
CA ALA A 153 -1.31 -5.24 23.77
C ALA A 153 -0.36 -4.02 23.68
N PRO A 154 0.74 -4.03 24.44
CA PRO A 154 1.75 -2.97 24.36
C PRO A 154 2.27 -2.78 22.95
N GLY A 155 2.51 -1.54 22.54
CA GLY A 155 3.05 -1.21 21.23
C GLY A 155 2.08 -1.33 20.06
N ARG A 156 0.79 -1.67 20.32
CA ARG A 156 -0.27 -1.70 19.30
C ARG A 156 -1.21 -0.51 19.48
N PRO A 157 -1.75 0.03 18.38
CA PRO A 157 -2.63 1.18 18.46
C PRO A 157 -4.02 0.80 18.92
N SER A 158 -4.63 1.68 19.72
CA SER A 158 -6.04 1.64 20.08
C SER A 158 -6.80 2.90 19.61
N SER A 159 -6.13 3.78 18.86
CA SER A 159 -6.73 4.98 18.27
C SER A 159 -6.59 4.98 16.74
N LYS A 160 -7.35 5.87 16.10
CA LYS A 160 -7.31 6.07 14.63
C LYS A 160 -6.15 6.92 14.15
N ASP A 161 -5.41 7.60 15.03
CA ASP A 161 -4.51 8.71 14.68
C ASP A 161 -3.42 8.35 13.68
N GLN A 162 -2.88 7.14 13.80
CA GLN A 162 -1.83 6.65 12.91
C GLN A 162 -2.35 5.76 11.77
N PHE A 163 -3.67 5.60 11.64
CA PHE A 163 -4.28 4.66 10.72
C PHE A 163 -3.92 4.96 9.26
N VAL A 164 -4.24 6.17 8.78
CA VAL A 164 -4.02 6.54 7.37
C VAL A 164 -2.54 6.58 7.02
N ALA A 165 -1.69 7.12 7.90
CA ALA A 165 -0.25 7.16 7.69
C ALA A 165 0.36 5.76 7.56
N THR A 166 -0.10 4.81 8.41
CA THR A 166 0.37 3.41 8.37
C THR A 166 -0.07 2.70 7.08
N ILE A 167 -1.29 2.94 6.62
CA ILE A 167 -1.76 2.39 5.32
C ILE A 167 -0.96 3.00 4.17
N ALA A 168 -0.76 4.32 4.15
CA ALA A 168 0.00 5.01 3.11
C ALA A 168 1.45 4.53 3.04
N TYR A 169 2.09 4.29 4.19
CA TYR A 169 3.43 3.73 4.27
C TYR A 169 3.51 2.34 3.61
N GLN A 170 2.58 1.45 3.95
CA GLN A 170 2.54 0.10 3.37
C GLN A 170 2.22 0.11 1.87
N LEU A 171 1.37 1.03 1.40
CA LEU A 171 1.15 1.24 -0.04
C LEU A 171 2.44 1.63 -0.77
N CYS A 172 3.34 2.42 -0.14
CA CYS A 172 4.65 2.72 -0.72
C CYS A 172 5.54 1.48 -0.84
N LEU A 173 5.37 0.48 0.02
CA LEU A 173 6.10 -0.79 -0.04
C LEU A 173 5.48 -1.75 -1.04
N ALA A 174 4.14 -1.80 -1.10
CA ALA A 174 3.39 -2.77 -1.92
C ALA A 174 3.27 -2.38 -3.40
N LEU A 175 3.39 -1.10 -3.73
CA LEU A 175 3.23 -0.59 -5.10
C LEU A 175 4.55 0.05 -5.58
N PRO A 176 5.18 -0.49 -6.63
CA PRO A 176 6.43 0.07 -7.18
C PRO A 176 6.28 1.55 -7.53
N ASN A 177 7.24 2.38 -7.13
CA ASN A 177 7.27 3.83 -7.41
C ASN A 177 6.10 4.66 -6.84
N PHE A 178 5.24 4.07 -6.00
CA PHE A 178 4.12 4.81 -5.39
C PHE A 178 4.58 5.95 -4.47
N HIS A 179 5.73 5.79 -3.83
CA HIS A 179 6.35 6.80 -2.96
C HIS A 179 6.55 8.15 -3.68
N SER A 180 6.84 8.16 -4.97
CA SER A 180 7.03 9.40 -5.74
C SER A 180 5.76 10.26 -5.80
N HIS A 181 4.59 9.63 -5.81
CA HIS A 181 3.30 10.32 -5.81
C HIS A 181 2.90 10.87 -4.43
N ILE A 182 3.42 10.27 -3.34
CA ILE A 182 3.21 10.77 -1.97
C ILE A 182 4.22 11.86 -1.61
N SER A 183 5.45 11.82 -2.12
CA SER A 183 6.53 12.76 -1.82
C SER A 183 6.08 14.21 -1.92
N ARG A 184 5.46 14.55 -3.03
CA ARG A 184 5.00 15.91 -3.30
C ARG A 184 3.99 16.38 -2.26
N VAL A 185 3.04 15.52 -1.89
CA VAL A 185 2.02 15.84 -0.89
C VAL A 185 2.65 16.16 0.46
N LEU A 186 3.65 15.36 0.88
CA LEU A 186 4.32 15.53 2.17
C LEU A 186 5.20 16.79 2.21
N LEU A 187 5.87 17.11 1.09
CA LEU A 187 6.69 18.32 0.98
C LEU A 187 5.82 19.58 0.96
N ASP A 188 4.70 19.55 0.22
CA ASP A 188 3.81 20.70 0.09
C ASP A 188 2.97 20.94 1.36
N ASN A 189 2.70 19.88 2.14
CA ASN A 189 1.87 19.97 3.34
C ASN A 189 2.37 19.04 4.48
N PRO A 190 3.43 19.39 5.19
CA PRO A 190 3.95 18.59 6.30
C PRO A 190 2.95 18.41 7.46
N ALA A 191 1.98 19.35 7.59
CA ALA A 191 0.95 19.30 8.63
C ALA A 191 -0.23 18.37 8.28
N ILE A 192 -0.13 17.57 7.21
CA ILE A 192 -1.23 16.68 6.75
C ILE A 192 -1.66 15.71 7.85
N PHE A 193 -0.74 15.23 8.68
CA PHE A 193 -1.00 14.28 9.75
C PHE A 193 -1.85 14.86 10.90
N ASN A 194 -1.96 16.19 10.99
CA ASN A 194 -2.80 16.90 11.96
C ASN A 194 -4.20 17.23 11.39
N LYS A 195 -4.51 16.79 10.18
CA LYS A 195 -5.82 17.00 9.56
C LYS A 195 -6.78 15.85 9.88
N SER A 196 -8.06 16.03 9.56
CA SER A 196 -9.06 14.97 9.72
C SER A 196 -8.67 13.72 8.94
N LEU A 197 -9.11 12.55 9.41
CA LEU A 197 -8.82 11.26 8.79
C LEU A 197 -9.22 11.23 7.30
N SER A 198 -10.37 11.81 6.97
CA SER A 198 -10.84 11.94 5.58
C SER A 198 -9.92 12.79 4.73
N LYS A 199 -9.38 13.90 5.28
CA LYS A 199 -8.43 14.74 4.57
C LYS A 199 -7.10 14.02 4.35
N GLN A 200 -6.60 13.34 5.37
CA GLN A 200 -5.40 12.51 5.25
C GLN A 200 -5.56 11.45 4.16
N ALA A 201 -6.66 10.69 4.17
CA ALA A 201 -6.93 9.67 3.16
C ALA A 201 -7.04 10.24 1.73
N GLY A 202 -7.67 11.40 1.59
CA GLY A 202 -7.74 12.12 0.32
C GLY A 202 -6.38 12.47 -0.25
N GLU A 203 -5.48 12.98 0.59
CA GLU A 203 -4.17 13.45 0.18
C GLU A 203 -3.11 12.33 0.10
N LEU A 204 -3.11 11.38 1.05
CA LEU A 204 -2.06 10.36 1.17
C LEU A 204 -2.40 9.04 0.47
N ILE A 205 -3.68 8.79 0.16
CA ILE A 205 -4.11 7.55 -0.49
C ILE A 205 -4.76 7.85 -1.84
N ILE A 206 -5.87 8.61 -1.86
CA ILE A 206 -6.71 8.72 -3.06
C ILE A 206 -6.00 9.48 -4.18
N LYS A 207 -5.46 10.67 -3.91
CA LYS A 207 -4.75 11.47 -4.93
C LYS A 207 -3.51 10.73 -5.47
N PRO A 208 -2.63 10.17 -4.60
CA PRO A 208 -1.50 9.38 -5.08
C PRO A 208 -1.90 8.16 -5.90
N LEU A 209 -2.96 7.42 -5.52
CA LEU A 209 -3.46 6.30 -6.32
C LEU A 209 -3.99 6.72 -7.70
N LYS A 210 -4.65 7.88 -7.78
CA LYS A 210 -5.09 8.45 -9.07
C LYS A 210 -3.90 8.82 -9.95
N ALA A 211 -2.88 9.46 -9.39
CA ALA A 211 -1.67 9.81 -10.10
C ALA A 211 -0.88 8.57 -10.53
N PHE A 212 -0.77 7.58 -9.64
CA PHE A 212 -0.14 6.30 -9.92
C PHE A 212 -0.84 5.56 -11.07
N ALA A 213 -2.15 5.46 -11.06
CA ALA A 213 -2.90 4.82 -12.15
C ALA A 213 -2.76 5.59 -13.48
N ALA A 214 -2.73 6.92 -13.44
CA ALA A 214 -2.53 7.75 -14.63
C ALA A 214 -1.15 7.57 -15.26
N SER A 215 -0.12 7.19 -14.46
CA SER A 215 1.22 6.89 -14.98
C SER A 215 1.39 5.45 -15.51
N HIS A 216 0.34 4.61 -15.37
CA HIS A 216 0.34 3.19 -15.75
C HIS A 216 -0.87 2.86 -16.64
N THR A 217 -1.09 3.63 -17.69
CA THR A 217 -2.30 3.56 -18.54
C THR A 217 -2.55 2.20 -19.18
N ASP A 218 -1.48 1.47 -19.49
CA ASP A 218 -1.55 0.16 -20.15
C ASP A 218 -1.58 -1.02 -19.16
N THR A 219 -1.66 -0.73 -17.85
CA THR A 219 -1.61 -1.76 -16.82
C THR A 219 -3.00 -2.14 -16.32
N VAL A 220 -3.33 -3.42 -16.39
CA VAL A 220 -4.51 -3.96 -15.70
C VAL A 220 -4.13 -4.22 -14.24
N PHE A 221 -4.71 -3.45 -13.34
CA PHE A 221 -4.43 -3.59 -11.91
C PHE A 221 -5.16 -4.81 -11.32
N THR A 222 -4.42 -5.66 -10.65
CA THR A 222 -4.97 -6.74 -9.82
C THR A 222 -5.54 -6.18 -8.52
N PRO A 223 -6.58 -6.83 -7.93
CA PRO A 223 -7.11 -6.44 -6.64
C PRO A 223 -6.04 -6.41 -5.55
N ARG A 224 -6.08 -5.34 -4.73
CA ARG A 224 -5.20 -5.15 -3.58
C ARG A 224 -5.99 -5.16 -2.29
N VAL A 225 -5.57 -5.97 -1.34
CA VAL A 225 -6.28 -6.15 -0.08
C VAL A 225 -5.68 -5.26 1.00
N ILE A 226 -6.57 -4.53 1.69
CA ILE A 226 -6.28 -3.84 2.94
C ILE A 226 -6.99 -4.59 4.05
N LEU A 227 -6.23 -5.15 5.00
CA LEU A 227 -6.74 -5.95 6.10
C LEU A 227 -6.77 -5.13 7.39
N ILE A 228 -7.92 -5.13 8.09
CA ILE A 228 -8.08 -4.43 9.36
C ILE A 228 -8.65 -5.41 10.38
N ASP A 229 -7.88 -5.68 11.43
CA ASP A 229 -8.28 -6.56 12.52
C ASP A 229 -8.55 -5.76 13.79
N GLY A 230 -9.56 -6.20 14.56
CA GLY A 230 -9.87 -5.62 15.85
C GLY A 230 -10.46 -4.21 15.77
N LEU A 231 -11.24 -3.88 14.74
CA LEU A 231 -11.83 -2.55 14.60
C LEU A 231 -12.64 -2.12 15.83
N ASP A 232 -13.29 -3.05 16.53
CA ASP A 232 -13.99 -2.81 17.80
C ASP A 232 -13.05 -2.39 18.95
N GLU A 233 -11.75 -2.63 18.82
CA GLU A 233 -10.74 -2.21 19.78
C GLU A 233 -10.25 -0.77 19.54
N CYS A 234 -10.67 -0.11 18.46
CA CYS A 234 -10.42 1.31 18.23
C CYS A 234 -11.32 2.16 19.14
N ALA A 235 -10.70 3.11 19.85
CA ALA A 235 -11.39 4.03 20.73
C ALA A 235 -11.14 5.50 20.28
N PRO A 236 -12.10 6.41 20.52
CA PRO A 236 -13.49 6.14 20.93
C PRO A 236 -14.31 5.43 19.83
N SER A 237 -15.50 4.96 20.16
CA SER A 237 -16.36 4.16 19.25
C SER A 237 -16.73 4.90 17.94
N GLU A 238 -16.86 6.23 17.99
CA GLU A 238 -17.12 7.08 16.82
C GLU A 238 -16.00 6.98 15.79
N SER A 239 -14.77 6.71 16.24
CA SER A 239 -13.61 6.52 15.36
C SER A 239 -13.76 5.28 14.48
N GLN A 240 -14.47 4.25 14.93
CA GLN A 240 -14.75 3.04 14.16
C GLN A 240 -15.57 3.37 12.91
N LYS A 241 -16.61 4.21 13.08
CA LYS A 241 -17.42 4.69 11.95
C LYS A 241 -16.61 5.56 11.00
N GLU A 242 -15.81 6.47 11.53
CA GLU A 242 -14.97 7.35 10.71
C GLU A 242 -13.97 6.55 9.85
N ILE A 243 -13.36 5.49 10.41
CA ILE A 243 -12.49 4.58 9.66
C ILE A 243 -13.28 3.88 8.54
N LEU A 244 -14.47 3.36 8.83
CA LEU A 244 -15.32 2.70 7.83
C LEU A 244 -15.74 3.65 6.71
N ASP A 245 -16.11 4.90 7.04
CA ASP A 245 -16.48 5.92 6.07
C ASP A 245 -15.29 6.29 5.16
N VAL A 246 -14.09 6.41 5.74
CA VAL A 246 -12.85 6.66 4.99
C VAL A 246 -12.51 5.52 4.04
N MET A 247 -12.61 4.26 4.50
CA MET A 247 -12.38 3.10 3.64
C MET A 247 -13.38 3.03 2.48
N ALA A 248 -14.67 3.30 2.77
CA ALA A 248 -15.70 3.37 1.75
C ALA A 248 -15.40 4.48 0.73
N HIS A 249 -14.87 5.62 1.19
CA HIS A 249 -14.46 6.71 0.32
C HIS A 249 -13.26 6.31 -0.54
N CYS A 250 -12.24 5.70 0.04
CA CYS A 250 -11.08 5.19 -0.70
C CYS A 250 -11.50 4.19 -1.78
N GLN A 251 -12.37 3.23 -1.46
CA GLN A 251 -12.85 2.24 -2.41
C GLN A 251 -13.57 2.88 -3.61
N ARG A 252 -14.47 3.85 -3.33
CA ARG A 252 -15.23 4.52 -4.41
C ARG A 252 -14.36 5.42 -5.30
N GLN A 253 -13.31 5.98 -4.77
CA GLN A 253 -12.46 6.96 -5.46
C GLN A 253 -11.19 6.37 -6.07
N SER A 254 -10.81 5.17 -5.66
CA SER A 254 -9.60 4.50 -6.15
C SER A 254 -9.79 4.04 -7.61
N PRO A 255 -8.86 4.36 -8.49
CA PRO A 255 -8.83 3.82 -9.86
C PRO A 255 -8.32 2.37 -9.90
N ILE A 256 -7.63 1.91 -8.86
CA ILE A 256 -7.20 0.52 -8.71
C ILE A 256 -8.18 -0.23 -7.81
N PRO A 257 -8.44 -1.52 -8.04
CA PRO A 257 -9.39 -2.29 -7.23
C PRO A 257 -8.86 -2.51 -5.82
N LEU A 258 -9.43 -1.78 -4.85
CA LEU A 258 -9.16 -1.96 -3.43
C LEU A 258 -10.22 -2.86 -2.81
N MET A 259 -9.77 -3.88 -2.09
CA MET A 259 -10.58 -4.82 -1.32
C MET A 259 -10.30 -4.65 0.17
N PHE A 260 -11.33 -4.67 1.01
CA PHE A 260 -11.20 -4.46 2.44
C PHE A 260 -11.68 -5.67 3.22
N LEU A 261 -10.77 -6.33 3.94
CA LEU A 261 -11.08 -7.38 4.89
C LEU A 261 -11.09 -6.79 6.30
N ILE A 262 -12.26 -6.74 6.93
CA ILE A 262 -12.42 -6.16 8.26
C ILE A 262 -12.84 -7.24 9.25
N SER A 263 -12.16 -7.29 10.38
CA SER A 263 -12.46 -8.21 11.48
C SER A 263 -12.81 -7.41 12.72
N SER A 264 -13.92 -7.78 13.39
CA SER A 264 -14.36 -7.11 14.61
C SER A 264 -15.37 -7.93 15.42
N ARG A 265 -15.67 -7.50 16.63
CA ARG A 265 -16.94 -7.85 17.29
C ARG A 265 -18.07 -7.08 16.62
N PRO A 266 -19.31 -7.62 16.67
CA PRO A 266 -20.47 -6.94 16.07
C PRO A 266 -21.02 -5.83 16.98
N GLU A 267 -20.17 -4.84 17.31
CA GLU A 267 -20.58 -3.65 18.05
C GLU A 267 -21.67 -2.88 17.30
N ALA A 268 -22.53 -2.16 18.02
CA ALA A 268 -23.72 -1.52 17.44
C ALA A 268 -23.39 -0.58 16.27
N ILE A 269 -22.36 0.25 16.43
CA ILE A 269 -21.91 1.20 15.39
C ILE A 269 -21.41 0.45 14.15
N ILE A 270 -20.56 -0.54 14.34
CA ILE A 270 -19.98 -1.34 13.23
C ILE A 270 -21.11 -2.08 12.50
N ARG A 271 -21.99 -2.75 13.27
CA ARG A 271 -23.14 -3.48 12.72
C ARG A 271 -24.03 -2.57 11.88
N THR A 272 -24.33 -1.36 12.36
CA THR A 272 -25.16 -0.40 11.63
C THR A 272 -24.51 0.00 10.30
N CYS A 273 -23.19 0.23 10.26
CA CYS A 273 -22.48 0.55 9.02
C CYS A 273 -22.57 -0.57 7.98
N PHE A 274 -22.44 -1.83 8.40
CA PHE A 274 -22.47 -2.99 7.50
C PHE A 274 -23.87 -3.49 7.15
N SER A 275 -24.88 -3.26 8.00
CA SER A 275 -26.24 -3.76 7.75
C SER A 275 -27.13 -2.72 7.08
N HIS A 276 -27.05 -1.47 7.48
CA HIS A 276 -27.97 -0.40 7.06
C HIS A 276 -27.25 0.80 6.41
N GLY A 277 -25.91 0.87 6.52
CA GLY A 277 -25.10 1.95 5.96
C GLY A 277 -24.75 1.75 4.50
N SER A 278 -23.95 2.68 3.97
CA SER A 278 -23.46 2.67 2.60
C SER A 278 -22.59 1.44 2.24
N LEU A 279 -22.13 0.70 3.26
CA LEU A 279 -21.31 -0.50 3.09
C LEU A 279 -22.14 -1.77 2.92
N GLY A 280 -23.37 -1.83 3.42
CA GLY A 280 -24.21 -3.04 3.41
C GLY A 280 -24.27 -3.72 2.03
N PRO A 281 -24.64 -3.01 0.95
CA PRO A 281 -24.70 -3.58 -0.40
C PRO A 281 -23.33 -4.04 -0.95
N LEU A 282 -22.25 -3.50 -0.41
CA LEU A 282 -20.87 -3.75 -0.87
C LEU A 282 -20.16 -4.82 -0.03
N THR A 283 -20.81 -5.37 1.01
CA THR A 283 -20.17 -6.23 1.99
C THR A 283 -20.59 -7.68 1.88
N GLU A 284 -19.62 -8.58 1.91
CA GLU A 284 -19.79 -9.99 2.20
C GLU A 284 -19.54 -10.25 3.70
N VAL A 285 -20.29 -11.18 4.31
CA VAL A 285 -20.22 -11.46 5.73
C VAL A 285 -19.72 -12.87 5.97
N VAL A 286 -18.79 -13.02 6.91
CA VAL A 286 -18.23 -14.31 7.31
C VAL A 286 -18.24 -14.45 8.83
N LEU A 287 -18.66 -15.63 9.30
CA LEU A 287 -18.66 -16.02 10.72
C LEU A 287 -17.61 -17.11 10.95
N PRO A 288 -16.54 -16.86 11.71
CA PRO A 288 -15.61 -17.89 12.13
C PRO A 288 -16.34 -18.91 13.06
N GLY A 289 -16.23 -20.20 12.77
CA GLY A 289 -16.85 -21.26 13.58
C GLY A 289 -18.17 -21.81 13.04
N ALA A 290 -18.66 -21.32 11.90
CA ALA A 290 -19.79 -21.93 11.19
C ALA A 290 -19.38 -23.13 10.31
N GLU A 291 -18.26 -23.76 10.63
CA GLU A 291 -17.78 -24.98 9.96
C GLU A 291 -18.69 -26.14 10.34
N GLY A 292 -19.69 -26.43 9.52
CA GLY A 292 -20.66 -27.52 9.73
C GLY A 292 -22.11 -27.18 9.42
N ALA A 293 -22.46 -25.92 9.24
CA ALA A 293 -23.80 -25.54 8.84
C ALA A 293 -23.90 -25.37 7.32
N SER A 294 -24.50 -26.33 6.66
CA SER A 294 -24.88 -26.34 5.23
C SER A 294 -25.90 -25.23 4.85
N ARG A 295 -25.82 -24.07 5.45
CA ARG A 295 -26.79 -22.96 5.33
C ARG A 295 -26.23 -21.73 4.64
N TRP A 296 -25.33 -21.93 3.68
CA TRP A 296 -24.75 -20.84 2.89
C TRP A 296 -25.49 -20.56 1.58
N SER A 297 -26.63 -21.25 1.32
CA SER A 297 -27.34 -21.22 0.04
C SER A 297 -28.31 -20.06 -0.17
N GLU A 298 -28.52 -19.15 0.81
CA GLU A 298 -29.50 -18.08 0.68
C GLU A 298 -29.01 -16.67 1.03
N VAL A 299 -27.84 -16.27 0.56
CA VAL A 299 -27.59 -14.85 0.38
C VAL A 299 -27.91 -14.51 -1.09
N LYS A 300 -29.12 -14.05 -1.33
CA LYS A 300 -29.55 -13.58 -2.64
C LYS A 300 -28.57 -12.52 -3.13
N PHE A 301 -27.87 -12.86 -4.20
CA PHE A 301 -27.03 -11.94 -4.98
C PHE A 301 -27.92 -10.94 -5.69
N ASN A 302 -28.23 -9.81 -5.09
CA ASN A 302 -28.71 -8.66 -5.82
C ASN A 302 -27.49 -8.01 -6.51
N LEU A 303 -27.28 -8.41 -7.74
CA LEU A 303 -26.37 -7.75 -8.67
C LEU A 303 -26.80 -6.29 -8.82
N CYS A 304 -25.96 -5.37 -8.39
CA CYS A 304 -26.12 -3.97 -8.71
C CYS A 304 -25.66 -3.78 -10.18
N PRO A 305 -26.57 -3.47 -11.13
CA PRO A 305 -26.21 -3.35 -12.53
C PRO A 305 -25.75 -1.92 -12.80
N ASN A 306 -24.51 -1.57 -12.68
CA ASN A 306 -23.91 -0.42 -13.34
C ASN A 306 -22.57 -0.04 -12.71
N ARG A 307 -21.58 -0.89 -12.89
CA ARG A 307 -20.19 -0.54 -13.18
C ARG A 307 -19.58 -1.72 -13.91
N ALA A 308 -19.73 -1.70 -15.22
CA ALA A 308 -18.94 -2.55 -16.10
C ALA A 308 -17.47 -2.11 -15.97
N TRP A 309 -16.71 -2.88 -15.25
CA TRP A 309 -15.29 -3.01 -15.53
C TRP A 309 -15.25 -3.69 -16.90
N SER A 310 -14.78 -2.97 -17.89
CA SER A 310 -14.68 -3.48 -19.25
C SER A 310 -13.72 -4.68 -19.27
N LEU A 311 -14.25 -5.85 -19.03
CA LEU A 311 -13.61 -7.12 -19.30
C LEU A 311 -13.97 -7.56 -20.71
N ASN A 312 -13.30 -6.98 -21.69
CA ASN A 312 -13.11 -7.64 -22.97
C ASN A 312 -11.90 -8.56 -22.85
N SER A 313 -12.10 -9.71 -22.24
CA SER A 313 -11.27 -10.90 -22.48
C SER A 313 -12.03 -12.12 -21.97
N THR A 314 -12.31 -13.01 -22.91
CA THR A 314 -12.78 -14.38 -22.70
C THR A 314 -11.97 -15.05 -21.58
N PRO A 315 -12.62 -15.75 -20.63
CA PRO A 315 -11.88 -16.47 -19.60
C PRO A 315 -11.03 -17.55 -20.27
N PRO A 316 -9.75 -17.71 -19.85
CA PRO A 316 -8.96 -18.84 -20.31
C PRO A 316 -9.62 -20.13 -19.82
N ARG A 317 -9.84 -21.05 -20.74
CA ARG A 317 -10.28 -22.42 -20.48
C ARG A 317 -9.23 -23.07 -19.57
N SER A 318 -9.70 -23.72 -18.51
CA SER A 318 -8.94 -24.57 -17.59
C SER A 318 -7.82 -23.88 -16.79
N LEU A 319 -8.17 -23.34 -15.64
CA LEU A 319 -7.24 -23.26 -14.53
C LEU A 319 -7.22 -24.66 -13.89
N ALA A 320 -6.13 -25.38 -14.12
CA ALA A 320 -5.78 -26.57 -13.35
C ALA A 320 -5.68 -26.18 -11.86
N PRO A 321 -6.04 -27.07 -10.94
CA PRO A 321 -5.90 -26.81 -9.51
C PRO A 321 -4.45 -26.51 -9.19
N CYS A 322 -4.25 -25.46 -8.39
CA CYS A 322 -2.94 -25.05 -7.91
C CYS A 322 -2.26 -26.23 -7.21
N PRO A 323 -1.12 -26.71 -7.68
CA PRO A 323 -0.45 -27.84 -7.05
C PRO A 323 0.14 -27.38 -5.72
N MET A 324 -0.50 -27.78 -4.61
CA MET A 324 0.14 -27.72 -3.31
C MET A 324 1.31 -28.72 -3.32
N ARG A 325 2.54 -28.24 -3.47
CA ARG A 325 3.73 -29.00 -3.10
C ARG A 325 4.09 -28.62 -1.68
N PHE A 326 3.83 -29.53 -0.77
CA PHE A 326 4.42 -29.53 0.56
C PHE A 326 5.83 -30.12 0.45
N PRO A 327 6.86 -29.50 1.02
CA PRO A 327 8.12 -30.17 1.24
C PRO A 327 7.95 -31.22 2.34
N LYS A 328 8.51 -32.40 2.09
CA LYS A 328 8.58 -33.50 3.06
C LYS A 328 9.52 -33.13 4.20
#